data_370cfb48f6584b65b3936d066aa3c21a
#
_entry.id   370cfb48f6584b65b3936d066aa3c21a
#
_cell.length_a   1.000
_cell.length_b   1.000
_cell.length_c   1.000
_cell.angle_alpha   90.00
_cell.angle_beta   90.00
_cell.angle_gamma   90.00
#
_symmetry.space_group_name_H-M   'P 1'
#
loop_
_entity.id
_entity.type
_entity.pdbx_description
1 polymer ?
#
loop_
_entity_poly.entity_id
_entity_poly.type
_entity_poly.pdbx_seq_one_letter_code
_entity_poly.pdbx_strand_id
1 'polypeptide(L)'
;MNNSKGFKIARIIGIVEIVLSLLLTVAGAFPVGIPLLLIGIFIVVGSRKAQKKNLEIQQNPPQLQPEPPKEKESALQAPVQETDIAQAAYNSVMEKRADYAPQTSEQYTLIYKDAAGNETRRVIDLQGFMWEENFYIVAYCHLRKAQRQFSLDRIVSLYDSSGNEIQNPKEYFLALYKQTPKYKAENALKEKTEQLSLLVFLARADGTMRKNEREIILKYLDSQIQGLDLDAAEKRVKSLQCDLRTFNQILKNAQQWPGAEKQMLLSCINQMYSLKKIPDPMEKAAFEKIKVSLSTN
;
A
#
# COMPACT_ATOMS: atom_id res chain seq x y z
N MET A 1 12.33 -1.09 32.58
CA MET A 1 13.36 -2.12 32.84
C MET A 1 13.62 -3.11 31.71
N ASN A 2 13.49 -2.75 30.44
CA ASN A 2 13.62 -3.73 29.32
C ASN A 2 14.65 -3.37 28.23
N ASN A 3 15.46 -2.32 28.43
CA ASN A 3 16.45 -1.90 27.42
C ASN A 3 17.79 -2.67 27.47
N SER A 4 18.07 -3.39 28.57
CA SER A 4 19.34 -4.12 28.72
C SER A 4 19.40 -5.42 27.92
N LYS A 5 18.26 -6.07 27.68
CA LYS A 5 18.20 -7.32 26.90
C LYS A 5 18.41 -7.08 25.40
N GLY A 6 17.81 -6.04 24.84
CA GLY A 6 18.00 -5.65 23.43
C GLY A 6 19.46 -5.31 23.11
N PHE A 7 20.12 -4.59 24.01
CA PHE A 7 21.55 -4.24 23.87
C PHE A 7 22.50 -5.45 23.95
N LYS A 8 22.17 -6.44 24.79
CA LYS A 8 22.94 -7.69 24.87
C LYS A 8 22.78 -8.54 23.61
N ILE A 9 21.56 -8.62 23.07
CA ILE A 9 21.28 -9.37 21.84
C ILE A 9 21.99 -8.73 20.64
N ALA A 10 21.91 -7.40 20.46
CA ALA A 10 22.60 -6.69 19.38
C ALA A 10 24.12 -6.88 19.45
N ARG A 11 24.72 -6.90 20.67
CA ARG A 11 26.13 -7.18 20.86
C ARG A 11 26.51 -8.61 20.51
N ILE A 12 25.69 -9.58 20.85
CA ILE A 12 25.93 -11.00 20.54
C ILE A 12 25.84 -11.21 19.03
N ILE A 13 24.84 -10.61 18.35
CA ILE A 13 24.70 -10.68 16.88
C ILE A 13 25.93 -10.07 16.19
N GLY A 14 26.38 -8.87 16.59
CA GLY A 14 27.57 -8.25 16.03
C GLY A 14 28.86 -9.05 16.22
N ILE A 15 29.02 -9.73 17.36
CA ILE A 15 30.18 -10.61 17.61
C ILE A 15 30.10 -11.88 16.75
N VAL A 16 28.91 -12.46 16.58
CA VAL A 16 28.71 -13.63 15.74
C VAL A 16 29.01 -13.31 14.27
N GLU A 17 28.59 -12.15 13.76
CA GLU A 17 28.92 -11.71 12.39
C GLU A 17 30.41 -11.49 12.16
N ILE A 18 31.10 -10.91 13.14
CA ILE A 18 32.56 -10.73 13.08
C ILE A 18 33.28 -12.10 13.05
N VAL A 19 32.87 -13.04 13.87
CA VAL A 19 33.46 -14.39 13.92
C VAL A 19 33.15 -15.15 12.63
N LEU A 20 31.94 -15.03 12.10
CA LEU A 20 31.53 -15.69 10.86
C LEU A 20 32.29 -15.10 9.64
N SER A 21 32.47 -13.78 9.60
CA SER A 21 33.23 -13.12 8.52
C SER A 21 34.73 -13.46 8.56
N LEU A 22 35.30 -13.62 9.75
CA LEU A 22 36.67 -14.10 9.95
C LEU A 22 36.85 -15.57 9.50
N LEU A 23 35.89 -16.44 9.82
CA LEU A 23 35.86 -17.83 9.38
C LEU A 23 35.76 -17.94 7.86
N LEU A 24 34.94 -17.13 7.22
CA LEU A 24 34.77 -17.08 5.76
C LEU A 24 36.04 -16.58 5.04
N THR A 25 36.78 -15.64 5.67
CA THR A 25 38.06 -15.11 5.11
C THR A 25 39.16 -16.18 5.15
N VAL A 26 39.22 -16.98 6.22
CA VAL A 26 40.19 -18.09 6.36
C VAL A 26 39.88 -19.24 5.40
N ALA A 27 38.58 -19.43 5.02
CA ALA A 27 38.17 -20.46 4.07
C ALA A 27 38.41 -20.09 2.58
N GLY A 28 39.02 -18.95 2.27
CA GLY A 28 39.40 -18.55 0.91
C GLY A 28 38.22 -18.07 0.02
N ALA A 29 37.05 -17.80 0.59
CA ALA A 29 35.90 -17.28 -0.14
C ALA A 29 36.01 -15.75 -0.27
N PHE A 30 36.57 -15.24 -1.36
CA PHE A 30 36.68 -13.83 -1.73
C PHE A 30 35.37 -13.25 -2.24
N PRO A 31 35.07 -11.97 -2.17
CA PRO A 31 35.46 -10.77 -1.40
C PRO A 31 34.33 -10.24 -0.47
N VAL A 32 33.47 -11.09 0.06
CA VAL A 32 32.26 -10.72 0.80
C VAL A 32 32.53 -10.44 2.29
N GLY A 33 33.68 -10.87 2.79
CA GLY A 33 34.02 -10.75 4.21
C GLY A 33 34.37 -9.34 4.69
N ILE A 34 34.97 -8.48 3.85
CA ILE A 34 35.41 -7.13 4.23
C ILE A 34 34.23 -6.18 4.53
N PRO A 35 33.16 -6.09 3.71
CA PRO A 35 32.01 -5.25 4.03
C PRO A 35 31.29 -5.68 5.32
N LEU A 36 31.16 -6.99 5.58
CA LEU A 36 30.55 -7.51 6.80
C LEU A 36 31.37 -7.18 8.06
N LEU A 37 32.69 -7.21 7.95
CA LEU A 37 33.60 -6.84 9.04
C LEU A 37 33.43 -5.34 9.41
N LEU A 38 33.33 -4.46 8.41
CA LEU A 38 33.11 -3.02 8.62
C LEU A 38 31.75 -2.72 9.25
N ILE A 39 30.70 -3.42 8.85
CA ILE A 39 29.35 -3.28 9.44
C ILE A 39 29.35 -3.74 10.89
N GLY A 40 29.97 -4.88 11.20
CA GLY A 40 30.10 -5.39 12.57
C GLY A 40 30.84 -4.42 13.50
N ILE A 41 31.94 -3.78 13.03
CA ILE A 41 32.69 -2.77 13.79
C ILE A 41 31.86 -1.52 14.02
N PHE A 42 31.07 -1.07 13.03
CA PHE A 42 30.23 0.12 13.14
C PHE A 42 29.13 -0.08 14.20
N ILE A 43 28.50 -1.24 14.27
CA ILE A 43 27.48 -1.58 15.26
C ILE A 43 28.08 -1.57 16.68
N VAL A 44 29.27 -2.14 16.87
CA VAL A 44 29.95 -2.20 18.18
C VAL A 44 30.35 -0.81 18.67
N VAL A 45 30.88 0.03 17.77
CA VAL A 45 31.30 1.42 18.11
C VAL A 45 30.08 2.31 18.38
N GLY A 46 29.03 2.19 17.56
CA GLY A 46 27.75 2.92 17.77
C GLY A 46 27.12 2.59 19.13
N SER A 47 27.13 1.31 19.51
CA SER A 47 26.61 0.84 20.80
C SER A 47 27.39 1.42 22.00
N ARG A 48 28.72 1.55 21.90
CA ARG A 48 29.55 2.14 22.97
C ARG A 48 29.27 3.63 23.16
N LYS A 49 29.09 4.41 22.06
CA LYS A 49 28.75 5.84 22.16
C LYS A 49 27.39 6.08 22.80
N ALA A 50 26.37 5.27 22.44
CA ALA A 50 25.05 5.36 23.03
C ALA A 50 25.04 5.02 24.53
N GLN A 51 25.84 4.03 24.95
CA GLN A 51 25.98 3.64 26.35
C GLN A 51 26.66 4.74 27.19
N LYS A 52 27.69 5.42 26.65
CA LYS A 52 28.39 6.51 27.36
C LYS A 52 27.46 7.70 27.59
N LYS A 53 26.67 8.08 26.58
CA LYS A 53 25.70 9.17 26.69
C LYS A 53 24.59 8.90 27.72
N ASN A 54 24.10 7.65 27.82
CA ASN A 54 23.11 7.26 28.83
C ASN A 54 23.68 7.23 30.27
N LEU A 55 24.96 6.91 30.43
CA LEU A 55 25.63 6.96 31.73
C LEU A 55 25.84 8.39 32.22
N GLU A 56 26.18 9.34 31.32
CA GLU A 56 26.31 10.75 31.67
C GLU A 56 24.98 11.40 32.07
N ILE A 57 23.86 10.98 31.49
CA ILE A 57 22.50 11.45 31.84
C ILE A 57 22.06 10.92 33.22
N GLN A 58 22.51 9.72 33.63
CA GLN A 58 22.19 9.15 34.96
C GLN A 58 23.02 9.73 36.09
N GLN A 59 24.19 10.32 35.84
CA GLN A 59 25.09 10.87 36.86
C GLN A 59 24.81 12.33 37.21
N ASN A 60 24.05 13.07 36.38
CA ASN A 60 23.67 14.46 36.63
C ASN A 60 22.21 14.71 36.24
N PRO A 61 21.25 14.46 37.16
CA PRO A 61 19.88 14.90 36.90
C PRO A 61 19.78 16.42 36.97
N PRO A 62 19.07 17.09 36.07
CA PRO A 62 18.86 18.51 36.12
C PRO A 62 18.07 18.88 37.36
N GLN A 63 18.65 19.71 38.23
CA GLN A 63 17.93 20.28 39.37
C GLN A 63 16.93 21.31 38.83
N LEU A 64 15.64 21.04 39.07
CA LEU A 64 14.56 22.00 38.90
C LEU A 64 14.59 23.00 40.02
N GLN A 65 14.99 24.24 39.72
CA GLN A 65 14.73 25.39 40.63
C GLN A 65 13.34 25.96 40.27
N PRO A 66 12.49 26.28 41.25
CA PRO A 66 11.23 26.95 40.99
C PRO A 66 11.43 28.47 40.88
N GLU A 67 11.11 29.03 39.71
CA GLU A 67 10.97 30.49 39.58
C GLU A 67 9.54 30.95 39.87
N PRO A 68 9.38 32.14 40.52
CA PRO A 68 8.08 32.68 40.88
C PRO A 68 7.39 33.38 39.73
N PRO A 69 6.06 33.59 39.79
CA PRO A 69 5.28 34.10 38.68
C PRO A 69 5.48 35.61 38.46
N LYS A 70 5.75 36.04 37.24
CA LYS A 70 5.59 37.45 36.82
C LYS A 70 4.56 37.52 35.71
N GLU A 71 3.40 38.00 36.10
CA GLU A 71 2.41 38.60 35.24
C GLU A 71 3.01 39.81 34.51
N LYS A 72 2.97 39.78 33.18
CA LYS A 72 2.88 40.97 32.33
C LYS A 72 2.28 40.59 30.98
N GLU A 73 1.05 41.07 30.84
CA GLU A 73 0.36 41.26 29.57
C GLU A 73 1.22 42.03 28.59
N SER A 74 1.54 41.48 27.43
CA SER A 74 1.77 42.27 26.22
C SER A 74 1.45 41.37 25.02
N ALA A 75 0.48 41.78 24.27
CA ALA A 75 0.08 41.24 22.99
C ALA A 75 1.31 41.13 22.07
N LEU A 76 1.75 39.89 21.78
CA LEU A 76 2.58 39.62 20.63
C LEU A 76 1.99 38.43 19.88
N GLN A 77 1.67 38.73 18.64
CA GLN A 77 1.14 37.80 17.64
C GLN A 77 1.91 36.48 17.66
N ALA A 78 1.21 35.38 17.85
CA ALA A 78 1.75 34.05 17.76
C ALA A 78 2.34 33.81 16.37
N PRO A 79 3.46 33.08 16.22
CA PRO A 79 3.92 32.62 14.93
C PRO A 79 3.04 31.44 14.49
N VAL A 80 1.91 31.80 13.87
CA VAL A 80 1.08 30.89 13.13
C VAL A 80 1.77 30.77 11.79
N GLN A 81 2.47 29.66 11.48
CA GLN A 81 2.67 29.31 10.06
C GLN A 81 3.39 27.98 9.78
N GLU A 82 4.29 27.46 10.61
CA GLU A 82 5.00 26.19 10.23
C GLU A 82 4.19 24.93 10.54
N THR A 83 3.45 24.91 11.64
CA THR A 83 2.60 23.76 12.02
C THR A 83 1.39 23.60 11.11
N ASP A 84 0.81 24.71 10.66
CA ASP A 84 -0.37 24.71 9.79
C ASP A 84 -0.02 24.30 8.35
N ILE A 85 1.14 24.73 7.84
CA ILE A 85 1.63 24.35 6.51
C ILE A 85 2.00 22.86 6.48
N ALA A 86 2.68 22.35 7.50
CA ALA A 86 3.02 20.93 7.61
C ALA A 86 1.76 20.06 7.76
N GLN A 87 0.77 20.51 8.53
CA GLN A 87 -0.49 19.81 8.69
C GLN A 87 -1.33 19.86 7.41
N ALA A 88 -1.37 21.00 6.70
CA ALA A 88 -2.05 21.11 5.41
C ALA A 88 -1.39 20.24 4.34
N ALA A 89 -0.06 20.20 4.29
CA ALA A 89 0.68 19.30 3.40
C ALA A 89 0.42 17.83 3.73
N TYR A 90 0.44 17.46 5.01
CA TYR A 90 0.08 16.11 5.47
C TYR A 90 -1.36 15.75 5.06
N ASN A 91 -2.32 16.63 5.30
CA ASN A 91 -3.73 16.41 4.95
C ASN A 91 -3.90 16.25 3.43
N SER A 92 -3.22 17.06 2.60
CA SER A 92 -3.31 16.95 1.14
C SER A 92 -2.72 15.64 0.60
N VAL A 93 -1.66 15.12 1.23
CA VAL A 93 -1.09 13.80 0.92
C VAL A 93 -2.05 12.70 1.35
N MET A 94 -2.71 12.86 2.50
CA MET A 94 -3.67 11.88 3.01
C MET A 94 -4.96 11.84 2.19
N GLU A 95 -5.48 12.99 1.75
CA GLU A 95 -6.63 13.06 0.83
C GLU A 95 -6.37 12.30 -0.48
N LYS A 96 -5.15 12.41 -1.02
CA LYS A 96 -4.73 11.69 -2.24
C LYS A 96 -4.53 10.19 -2.00
N ARG A 97 -4.31 9.77 -0.76
CA ARG A 97 -4.07 8.36 -0.38
C ARG A 97 -5.31 7.68 0.19
N ALA A 98 -6.27 8.47 0.70
CA ALA A 98 -7.50 7.92 1.24
C ALA A 98 -8.37 7.39 0.09
N ASP A 99 -8.61 6.09 0.11
CA ASP A 99 -9.33 5.37 -0.94
C ASP A 99 -10.85 5.52 -0.86
N TYR A 100 -11.34 6.29 0.10
CA TYR A 100 -12.76 6.48 0.34
C TYR A 100 -13.02 7.78 1.11
N ALA A 101 -13.90 8.62 0.57
CA ALA A 101 -14.59 9.63 1.35
C ALA A 101 -16.02 9.12 1.57
N PRO A 102 -16.43 8.77 2.80
CA PRO A 102 -17.82 8.44 3.06
C PRO A 102 -18.69 9.65 2.68
N GLN A 103 -19.81 9.40 2.03
CA GLN A 103 -20.78 10.48 1.71
C GLN A 103 -21.39 11.11 2.98
N THR A 104 -21.24 10.43 4.12
CA THR A 104 -21.56 10.92 5.46
C THR A 104 -20.38 10.61 6.37
N SER A 105 -19.88 11.62 7.10
CA SER A 105 -18.86 11.42 8.12
C SER A 105 -19.47 10.63 9.28
N GLU A 106 -19.31 9.30 9.27
CA GLU A 106 -19.74 8.47 10.38
C GLU A 106 -18.77 8.64 11.55
N GLN A 107 -19.33 8.95 12.71
CA GLN A 107 -18.59 9.12 13.94
C GLN A 107 -18.50 7.83 14.73
N TYR A 108 -17.30 7.51 15.20
CA TYR A 108 -17.03 6.36 16.03
C TYR A 108 -16.23 6.74 17.28
N THR A 109 -16.36 5.93 18.33
CA THR A 109 -15.46 5.95 19.48
C THR A 109 -14.58 4.72 19.47
N LEU A 110 -13.25 4.90 19.48
CA LEU A 110 -12.26 3.84 19.55
C LEU A 110 -11.63 3.77 20.93
N ILE A 111 -11.42 2.57 21.47
CA ILE A 111 -10.34 2.30 22.40
C ILE A 111 -9.15 1.85 21.57
N TYR A 112 -8.10 2.66 21.58
CA TYR A 112 -6.97 2.49 20.67
C TYR A 112 -5.66 2.34 21.42
N LYS A 113 -4.89 1.32 21.07
CA LYS A 113 -3.58 1.03 21.65
C LYS A 113 -2.49 1.70 20.81
N ASP A 114 -1.73 2.62 21.42
CA ASP A 114 -0.63 3.30 20.73
C ASP A 114 0.60 2.39 20.54
N ALA A 115 1.64 2.91 19.88
CA ALA A 115 2.86 2.15 19.64
C ALA A 115 3.61 1.79 20.95
N ALA A 116 3.38 2.54 22.03
CA ALA A 116 3.95 2.27 23.36
C ALA A 116 3.11 1.29 24.18
N GLY A 117 1.94 0.88 23.67
CA GLY A 117 1.03 -0.04 24.34
C GLY A 117 -0.01 0.63 25.24
N ASN A 118 -0.07 1.98 25.28
CA ASN A 118 -1.03 2.70 26.08
C ASN A 118 -2.40 2.74 25.39
N GLU A 119 -3.45 2.44 26.14
CA GLU A 119 -4.82 2.53 25.64
C GLU A 119 -5.38 3.95 25.82
N THR A 120 -6.01 4.45 24.78
CA THR A 120 -6.62 5.77 24.78
C THR A 120 -7.97 5.73 24.08
N ARG A 121 -8.95 6.46 24.68
CA ARG A 121 -10.25 6.66 24.04
C ARG A 121 -10.15 7.76 23.00
N ARG A 122 -10.64 7.51 21.80
CA ARG A 122 -10.61 8.42 20.65
C ARG A 122 -11.98 8.53 20.03
N VAL A 123 -12.51 9.74 19.91
CA VAL A 123 -13.66 10.03 19.04
C VAL A 123 -13.08 10.40 17.68
N ILE A 124 -13.60 9.79 16.64
CA ILE A 124 -13.13 9.96 15.25
C ILE A 124 -14.31 10.14 14.30
N ASP A 125 -14.12 10.91 13.25
CA ASP A 125 -14.99 10.96 12.08
C ASP A 125 -14.30 10.24 10.94
N LEU A 126 -14.87 9.13 10.48
CA LEU A 126 -14.28 8.30 9.42
C LEU A 126 -14.24 9.09 8.11
N GLN A 127 -13.07 9.14 7.47
CA GLN A 127 -12.85 9.86 6.22
C GLN A 127 -12.41 8.94 5.09
N GLY A 128 -11.86 7.74 5.41
CA GLY A 128 -11.42 6.85 4.37
C GLY A 128 -10.69 5.61 4.87
N PHE A 129 -10.19 4.88 3.90
CA PHE A 129 -9.41 3.67 4.10
C PHE A 129 -8.09 3.76 3.35
N MET A 130 -7.07 3.13 3.89
CA MET A 130 -5.77 3.05 3.26
C MET A 130 -5.17 1.65 3.45
N TRP A 131 -4.69 1.06 2.36
CA TRP A 131 -4.00 -0.21 2.37
C TRP A 131 -2.53 0.01 1.99
N GLU A 132 -1.65 -0.30 2.95
CA GLU A 132 -0.20 -0.38 2.73
C GLU A 132 0.27 -1.79 3.11
N GLU A 133 1.30 -1.92 3.95
CA GLU A 133 1.65 -3.22 4.56
C GLU A 133 0.56 -3.74 5.49
N ASN A 134 -0.16 -2.81 6.14
CA ASN A 134 -1.32 -3.06 7.01
C ASN A 134 -2.52 -2.25 6.52
N PHE A 135 -3.71 -2.60 7.03
CA PHE A 135 -4.92 -1.87 6.74
C PHE A 135 -5.18 -0.80 7.81
N TYR A 136 -5.43 0.44 7.35
CA TYR A 136 -5.67 1.60 8.19
C TYR A 136 -7.02 2.24 7.84
N ILE A 137 -7.67 2.81 8.85
CA ILE A 137 -8.71 3.82 8.63
C ILE A 137 -8.07 5.21 8.71
N VAL A 138 -8.53 6.11 7.85
CA VAL A 138 -8.19 7.53 7.85
C VAL A 138 -9.36 8.28 8.44
N ALA A 139 -9.13 9.06 9.49
CA ALA A 139 -10.20 9.72 10.21
C ALA A 139 -9.73 11.04 10.85
N TYR A 140 -10.64 11.98 11.01
CA TYR A 140 -10.41 13.16 11.86
C TYR A 140 -10.50 12.73 13.33
N CYS A 141 -9.45 12.98 14.08
CA CYS A 141 -9.36 12.64 15.51
C CYS A 141 -9.69 13.86 16.37
N HIS A 142 -10.82 13.87 17.06
CA HIS A 142 -11.25 14.98 17.91
C HIS A 142 -10.29 15.28 19.06
N LEU A 143 -9.65 14.26 19.65
CA LEU A 143 -8.66 14.44 20.71
C LEU A 143 -7.39 15.16 20.24
N ARG A 144 -6.96 14.93 18.98
CA ARG A 144 -5.75 15.52 18.41
C ARG A 144 -6.06 16.69 17.49
N LYS A 145 -7.33 16.95 17.23
CA LYS A 145 -7.85 18.01 16.31
C LYS A 145 -7.15 17.96 14.93
N ALA A 146 -6.91 16.76 14.42
CA ALA A 146 -6.19 16.53 13.18
C ALA A 146 -6.62 15.22 12.53
N GLN A 147 -6.42 15.12 11.20
CA GLN A 147 -6.53 13.87 10.46
C GLN A 147 -5.45 12.89 10.92
N ARG A 148 -5.83 11.64 11.13
CA ARG A 148 -4.95 10.56 11.62
C ARG A 148 -5.28 9.24 10.94
N GLN A 149 -4.25 8.38 10.90
CA GLN A 149 -4.38 6.99 10.52
C GLN A 149 -4.44 6.11 11.75
N PHE A 150 -5.36 5.16 11.75
CA PHE A 150 -5.51 4.18 12.81
C PHE A 150 -5.38 2.77 12.22
N SER A 151 -4.37 2.03 12.65
CA SER A 151 -4.22 0.62 12.28
C SER A 151 -5.34 -0.20 12.89
N LEU A 152 -6.02 -1.02 12.11
CA LEU A 152 -7.11 -1.87 12.60
C LEU A 152 -6.65 -2.85 13.67
N ASP A 153 -5.40 -3.34 13.59
CA ASP A 153 -4.85 -4.29 14.55
C ASP A 153 -4.61 -3.68 15.94
N ARG A 154 -4.73 -2.33 16.07
CA ARG A 154 -4.57 -1.60 17.32
C ARG A 154 -5.90 -1.11 17.92
N ILE A 155 -7.02 -1.37 17.27
CA ILE A 155 -8.35 -1.05 17.79
C ILE A 155 -8.75 -2.17 18.74
N VAL A 156 -8.87 -1.85 20.03
CA VAL A 156 -9.26 -2.78 21.09
C VAL A 156 -10.78 -2.93 21.14
N SER A 157 -11.49 -1.79 21.12
CA SER A 157 -12.95 -1.73 21.09
C SER A 157 -13.43 -0.61 20.18
N LEU A 158 -14.58 -0.79 19.57
CA LEU A 158 -15.22 0.15 18.67
C LEU A 158 -16.68 0.37 19.09
N TYR A 159 -17.11 1.63 19.13
CA TYR A 159 -18.48 2.01 19.44
C TYR A 159 -19.02 2.92 18.34
N ASP A 160 -20.29 2.75 17.97
CA ASP A 160 -21.00 3.65 17.07
C ASP A 160 -21.32 5.01 17.74
N SER A 161 -21.94 5.93 16.99
CA SER A 161 -22.35 7.24 17.48
C SER A 161 -23.40 7.19 18.60
N SER A 162 -24.14 6.10 18.71
CA SER A 162 -25.14 5.84 19.75
C SER A 162 -24.53 5.20 21.02
N GLY A 163 -23.24 4.84 20.97
CA GLY A 163 -22.53 4.19 22.06
C GLY A 163 -22.67 2.66 22.11
N ASN A 164 -23.26 2.03 21.08
CA ASN A 164 -23.33 0.58 21.00
C ASN A 164 -21.97 0.02 20.59
N GLU A 165 -21.55 -1.07 21.23
CA GLU A 165 -20.32 -1.74 20.88
C GLU A 165 -20.45 -2.52 19.56
N ILE A 166 -19.52 -2.27 18.66
CA ILE A 166 -19.40 -2.97 17.38
C ILE A 166 -18.39 -4.11 17.57
N GLN A 167 -18.86 -5.32 17.46
CA GLN A 167 -18.02 -6.51 17.57
C GLN A 167 -17.09 -6.63 16.36
N ASN A 168 -15.87 -7.18 16.60
CA ASN A 168 -14.88 -7.41 15.54
C ASN A 168 -14.57 -6.15 14.69
N PRO A 169 -13.98 -5.09 15.26
CA PRO A 169 -13.73 -3.82 14.58
C PRO A 169 -13.03 -3.97 13.22
N LYS A 170 -12.12 -4.94 13.12
CA LYS A 170 -11.38 -5.21 11.89
C LYS A 170 -12.29 -5.71 10.77
N GLU A 171 -13.14 -6.67 11.07
CA GLU A 171 -14.09 -7.23 10.11
C GLU A 171 -15.14 -6.20 9.70
N TYR A 172 -15.60 -5.39 10.65
CA TYR A 172 -16.54 -4.31 10.40
C TYR A 172 -15.99 -3.30 9.39
N PHE A 173 -14.81 -2.74 9.63
CA PHE A 173 -14.20 -1.78 8.71
C PHE A 173 -13.79 -2.40 7.37
N LEU A 174 -13.39 -3.68 7.34
CA LEU A 174 -13.14 -4.39 6.09
C LEU A 174 -14.45 -4.58 5.29
N ALA A 175 -15.57 -4.82 5.94
CA ALA A 175 -16.87 -4.91 5.27
C ALA A 175 -17.29 -3.56 4.68
N LEU A 176 -17.08 -2.45 5.40
CA LEU A 176 -17.29 -1.10 4.87
C LEU A 176 -16.38 -0.81 3.67
N TYR A 177 -15.09 -1.12 3.77
CA TYR A 177 -14.13 -0.96 2.66
C TYR A 177 -14.58 -1.71 1.41
N LYS A 178 -15.04 -2.96 1.54
CA LYS A 178 -15.53 -3.77 0.42
C LYS A 178 -16.76 -3.18 -0.28
N GLN A 179 -17.49 -2.28 0.38
CA GLN A 179 -18.63 -1.59 -0.21
C GLN A 179 -18.21 -0.34 -1.02
N THR A 180 -16.97 0.12 -0.86
CA THR A 180 -16.50 1.32 -1.55
C THR A 180 -16.46 1.13 -3.06
N PRO A 181 -16.73 2.18 -3.85
CA PRO A 181 -16.61 2.15 -5.31
C PRO A 181 -15.22 1.70 -5.76
N LYS A 182 -14.17 2.18 -5.09
CA LYS A 182 -12.79 1.81 -5.40
C LYS A 182 -12.53 0.32 -5.26
N TYR A 183 -12.89 -0.29 -4.10
CA TYR A 183 -12.73 -1.73 -3.92
C TYR A 183 -13.49 -2.54 -4.97
N LYS A 184 -14.74 -2.13 -5.26
CA LYS A 184 -15.56 -2.79 -6.29
C LYS A 184 -14.91 -2.73 -7.66
N ALA A 185 -14.38 -1.56 -8.05
CA ALA A 185 -13.66 -1.38 -9.32
C ALA A 185 -12.36 -2.20 -9.37
N GLU A 186 -11.56 -2.19 -8.31
CA GLU A 186 -10.34 -3.00 -8.21
C GLU A 186 -10.63 -4.51 -8.28
N ASN A 187 -11.70 -4.95 -7.61
CA ASN A 187 -12.10 -6.36 -7.64
C ASN A 187 -12.61 -6.76 -9.03
N ALA A 188 -13.43 -5.91 -9.67
CA ALA A 188 -13.90 -6.13 -11.04
C ALA A 188 -12.72 -6.20 -12.03
N LEU A 189 -11.70 -5.34 -11.85
CA LEU A 189 -10.48 -5.40 -12.66
C LEU A 189 -9.70 -6.72 -12.47
N LYS A 190 -9.67 -7.27 -11.26
CA LYS A 190 -9.08 -8.59 -10.99
C LYS A 190 -9.86 -9.71 -11.66
N GLU A 191 -11.19 -9.66 -11.62
CA GLU A 191 -12.08 -10.64 -12.27
C GLU A 191 -11.89 -10.64 -13.79
N LYS A 192 -11.55 -9.49 -14.39
CA LYS A 192 -11.24 -9.35 -15.84
C LYS A 192 -9.80 -9.77 -16.23
N THR A 193 -9.04 -10.37 -15.32
CA THR A 193 -7.62 -10.70 -15.59
C THR A 193 -7.46 -11.64 -16.78
N GLU A 194 -8.34 -12.61 -17.01
CA GLU A 194 -8.23 -13.53 -18.15
C GLU A 194 -8.50 -12.82 -19.47
N GLN A 195 -9.56 -12.00 -19.57
CA GLN A 195 -9.86 -11.19 -20.75
C GLN A 195 -8.72 -10.23 -21.05
N LEU A 196 -8.24 -9.54 -20.02
CA LEU A 196 -7.11 -8.62 -20.14
C LEU A 196 -5.83 -9.32 -20.61
N SER A 197 -5.59 -10.56 -20.15
CA SER A 197 -4.46 -11.38 -20.60
C SER A 197 -4.53 -11.72 -22.08
N LEU A 198 -5.70 -12.05 -22.61
CA LEU A 198 -5.88 -12.26 -24.07
C LEU A 198 -5.60 -11.00 -24.88
N LEU A 199 -6.10 -9.84 -24.41
CA LEU A 199 -5.88 -8.55 -25.09
C LEU A 199 -4.40 -8.16 -25.06
N VAL A 200 -3.72 -8.33 -23.91
CA VAL A 200 -2.29 -8.03 -23.77
C VAL A 200 -1.43 -8.99 -24.59
N PHE A 201 -1.78 -10.27 -24.66
CA PHE A 201 -1.09 -11.24 -25.50
C PHE A 201 -1.19 -10.85 -26.98
N LEU A 202 -2.39 -10.52 -27.47
CA LEU A 202 -2.60 -10.06 -28.85
C LEU A 202 -1.82 -8.77 -29.14
N ALA A 203 -1.92 -7.77 -28.24
CA ALA A 203 -1.24 -6.49 -28.42
C ALA A 203 0.30 -6.59 -28.43
N ARG A 204 0.86 -7.66 -27.84
CA ARG A 204 2.30 -7.92 -27.80
C ARG A 204 2.78 -9.01 -28.75
N ALA A 205 1.92 -9.54 -29.59
CA ALA A 205 2.27 -10.63 -30.48
C ALA A 205 3.37 -10.25 -31.49
N ASP A 206 3.46 -8.94 -31.85
CA ASP A 206 4.55 -8.37 -32.68
C ASP A 206 5.75 -7.87 -31.83
N GLY A 207 5.79 -8.17 -30.52
CA GLY A 207 6.86 -7.82 -29.59
C GLY A 207 6.56 -6.59 -28.70
N THR A 208 5.68 -5.67 -29.10
CA THR A 208 5.43 -4.44 -28.35
C THR A 208 3.97 -3.98 -28.41
N MET A 209 3.40 -3.66 -27.26
CA MET A 209 2.07 -3.04 -27.19
C MET A 209 2.16 -1.54 -27.54
N ARG A 210 1.49 -1.11 -28.57
CA ARG A 210 1.45 0.30 -29.01
C ARG A 210 0.47 1.12 -28.15
N LYS A 211 0.63 2.44 -28.20
CA LYS A 211 -0.21 3.37 -27.43
C LYS A 211 -1.69 3.24 -27.79
N ASN A 212 -2.02 3.19 -29.09
CA ASN A 212 -3.39 3.07 -29.57
C ASN A 212 -4.06 1.73 -29.19
N GLU A 213 -3.32 0.62 -29.16
CA GLU A 213 -3.83 -0.67 -28.67
C GLU A 213 -4.16 -0.60 -27.19
N ARG A 214 -3.27 0.01 -26.41
CA ARG A 214 -3.50 0.22 -24.96
C ARG A 214 -4.72 1.09 -24.71
N GLU A 215 -4.91 2.15 -25.46
CA GLU A 215 -6.09 3.02 -25.35
C GLU A 215 -7.41 2.26 -25.64
N ILE A 216 -7.41 1.34 -26.59
CA ILE A 216 -8.59 0.48 -26.87
C ILE A 216 -8.84 -0.45 -25.69
N ILE A 217 -7.80 -1.07 -25.12
CA ILE A 217 -7.92 -1.92 -23.94
C ILE A 217 -8.47 -1.13 -22.75
N LEU A 218 -7.98 0.09 -22.50
CA LEU A 218 -8.47 0.94 -21.43
C LEU A 218 -9.93 1.35 -21.62
N LYS A 219 -10.34 1.69 -22.84
CA LYS A 219 -11.74 1.97 -23.18
C LYS A 219 -12.64 0.76 -22.95
N TYR A 220 -12.18 -0.44 -23.32
CA TYR A 220 -12.89 -1.67 -23.04
C TYR A 220 -13.11 -1.87 -21.53
N LEU A 221 -12.06 -1.71 -20.72
CA LEU A 221 -12.15 -1.83 -19.27
C LEU A 221 -13.08 -0.77 -18.66
N ASP A 222 -12.97 0.48 -19.08
CA ASP A 222 -13.80 1.58 -18.59
C ASP A 222 -15.29 1.36 -18.90
N SER A 223 -15.60 0.75 -20.05
CA SER A 223 -16.98 0.39 -20.42
C SER A 223 -17.56 -0.75 -19.55
N GLN A 224 -16.71 -1.55 -18.91
CA GLN A 224 -17.11 -2.73 -18.12
C GLN A 224 -17.11 -2.48 -16.62
N ILE A 225 -16.35 -1.49 -16.15
CA ILE A 225 -16.06 -1.28 -14.73
C ILE A 225 -16.41 0.15 -14.35
N GLN A 226 -17.51 0.30 -13.62
CA GLN A 226 -17.92 1.60 -13.12
C GLN A 226 -16.91 2.14 -12.08
N GLY A 227 -16.45 3.37 -12.27
CA GLY A 227 -15.51 4.03 -11.35
C GLY A 227 -14.09 3.48 -11.44
N LEU A 228 -13.71 2.93 -12.61
CA LEU A 228 -12.36 2.46 -12.86
C LEU A 228 -11.33 3.60 -12.74
N ASP A 229 -10.29 3.37 -11.93
CA ASP A 229 -9.10 4.21 -11.94
C ASP A 229 -8.26 3.86 -13.20
N LEU A 230 -8.30 4.75 -14.19
CA LEU A 230 -7.61 4.55 -15.48
C LEU A 230 -6.09 4.47 -15.33
N ASP A 231 -5.49 5.20 -14.39
CA ASP A 231 -4.04 5.16 -14.15
C ASP A 231 -3.62 3.81 -13.53
N ALA A 232 -4.41 3.31 -12.59
CA ALA A 232 -4.19 1.99 -12.01
C ALA A 232 -4.41 0.87 -13.05
N ALA A 233 -5.45 0.99 -13.89
CA ALA A 233 -5.72 0.08 -14.99
C ALA A 233 -4.58 0.08 -16.01
N GLU A 234 -4.06 1.25 -16.40
CA GLU A 234 -2.93 1.36 -17.33
C GLU A 234 -1.66 0.71 -16.78
N LYS A 235 -1.36 0.94 -15.49
CA LYS A 235 -0.24 0.25 -14.81
C LYS A 235 -0.41 -1.26 -14.85
N ARG A 236 -1.63 -1.74 -14.59
CA ARG A 236 -1.95 -3.17 -14.65
C ARG A 236 -1.77 -3.73 -16.05
N VAL A 237 -2.30 -3.07 -17.09
CA VAL A 237 -2.12 -3.46 -18.51
C VAL A 237 -0.65 -3.55 -18.89
N LYS A 238 0.17 -2.57 -18.46
CA LYS A 238 1.62 -2.53 -18.75
C LYS A 238 2.38 -3.64 -18.03
N SER A 239 2.01 -3.97 -16.80
CA SER A 239 2.71 -4.96 -15.96
C SER A 239 2.30 -6.41 -16.24
N LEU A 240 1.10 -6.62 -16.80
CA LEU A 240 0.57 -7.95 -17.02
C LEU A 240 1.41 -8.69 -18.06
N GLN A 241 1.79 -9.93 -17.74
CA GLN A 241 2.47 -10.85 -18.64
C GLN A 241 1.53 -12.01 -18.95
N CYS A 242 1.50 -12.44 -20.21
CA CYS A 242 0.76 -13.61 -20.64
C CYS A 242 1.65 -14.41 -21.60
N ASP A 243 2.08 -15.57 -21.17
CA ASP A 243 2.82 -16.50 -22.02
C ASP A 243 1.88 -17.39 -22.87
N LEU A 244 2.44 -18.12 -23.83
CA LEU A 244 1.66 -18.98 -24.73
C LEU A 244 0.90 -20.09 -23.99
N ARG A 245 1.44 -20.60 -22.89
CA ARG A 245 0.77 -21.64 -22.07
C ARG A 245 -0.47 -21.07 -21.39
N THR A 246 -0.32 -19.93 -20.72
CA THR A 246 -1.40 -19.19 -20.08
C THR A 246 -2.46 -18.78 -21.11
N PHE A 247 -2.04 -18.24 -22.26
CA PHE A 247 -2.92 -17.89 -23.37
C PHE A 247 -3.79 -19.07 -23.81
N ASN A 248 -3.19 -20.23 -24.09
CA ASN A 248 -3.94 -21.41 -24.52
C ASN A 248 -4.87 -21.95 -23.40
N GLN A 249 -4.49 -21.82 -22.14
CA GLN A 249 -5.36 -22.20 -21.01
C GLN A 249 -6.59 -21.28 -20.93
N ILE A 250 -6.38 -19.97 -21.05
CA ILE A 250 -7.48 -18.99 -21.02
C ILE A 250 -8.45 -19.21 -22.18
N LEU A 251 -7.94 -19.55 -23.39
CA LEU A 251 -8.81 -19.86 -24.54
C LEU A 251 -9.76 -21.04 -24.26
N LYS A 252 -9.30 -22.04 -23.50
CA LYS A 252 -10.18 -23.15 -23.07
C LYS A 252 -11.24 -22.68 -22.07
N ASN A 253 -10.84 -21.87 -21.09
CA ASN A 253 -11.77 -21.30 -20.09
C ASN A 253 -12.80 -20.39 -20.76
N ALA A 254 -12.38 -19.62 -21.78
CA ALA A 254 -13.23 -18.67 -22.50
C ALA A 254 -14.42 -19.32 -23.22
N GLN A 255 -14.35 -20.62 -23.51
CA GLN A 255 -15.51 -21.34 -24.09
C GLN A 255 -16.73 -21.33 -23.16
N GLN A 256 -16.50 -21.24 -21.84
CA GLN A 256 -17.55 -21.24 -20.81
C GLN A 256 -18.01 -19.83 -20.43
N TRP A 257 -17.42 -18.78 -20.97
CA TRP A 257 -17.81 -17.40 -20.64
C TRP A 257 -19.19 -17.04 -21.19
N PRO A 258 -19.90 -16.11 -20.54
CA PRO A 258 -21.19 -15.63 -21.03
C PRO A 258 -21.09 -15.05 -22.44
N GLY A 259 -22.11 -15.30 -23.27
CA GLY A 259 -22.12 -14.87 -24.66
C GLY A 259 -21.95 -13.35 -24.85
N ALA A 260 -22.58 -12.55 -23.98
CA ALA A 260 -22.44 -11.09 -24.00
C ALA A 260 -20.98 -10.66 -23.75
N GLU A 261 -20.29 -11.31 -22.83
CA GLU A 261 -18.90 -11.04 -22.51
C GLU A 261 -17.96 -11.42 -23.65
N LYS A 262 -18.19 -12.59 -24.30
CA LYS A 262 -17.48 -13.00 -25.51
C LYS A 262 -17.63 -11.98 -26.62
N GLN A 263 -18.84 -11.47 -26.88
CA GLN A 263 -19.12 -10.49 -27.92
C GLN A 263 -18.42 -9.15 -27.67
N MET A 264 -18.43 -8.64 -26.43
CA MET A 264 -17.76 -7.41 -26.08
C MET A 264 -16.25 -7.51 -26.26
N LEU A 265 -15.66 -8.64 -25.84
CA LEU A 265 -14.24 -8.90 -26.00
C LEU A 265 -13.88 -9.03 -27.50
N LEU A 266 -14.68 -9.73 -28.31
CA LEU A 266 -14.50 -9.85 -29.74
C LEU A 266 -14.54 -8.48 -30.43
N SER A 267 -15.45 -7.59 -30.02
CA SER A 267 -15.51 -6.23 -30.55
C SER A 267 -14.21 -5.47 -30.28
N CYS A 268 -13.69 -5.54 -29.05
CA CYS A 268 -12.42 -4.93 -28.68
C CYS A 268 -11.25 -5.48 -29.50
N ILE A 269 -11.18 -6.81 -29.66
CA ILE A 269 -10.14 -7.51 -30.43
C ILE A 269 -10.17 -7.13 -31.89
N ASN A 270 -11.37 -7.08 -32.51
CA ASN A 270 -11.55 -6.66 -33.91
C ASN A 270 -11.09 -5.21 -34.09
N GLN A 271 -11.41 -4.32 -33.16
CA GLN A 271 -10.96 -2.93 -33.19
C GLN A 271 -9.44 -2.81 -33.12
N MET A 272 -8.79 -3.58 -32.20
CA MET A 272 -7.33 -3.62 -32.12
C MET A 272 -6.70 -4.14 -33.43
N TYR A 273 -7.24 -5.23 -33.95
CA TYR A 273 -6.72 -5.85 -35.19
C TYR A 273 -6.88 -4.94 -36.41
N SER A 274 -7.96 -4.16 -36.50
CA SER A 274 -8.22 -3.21 -37.59
C SER A 274 -7.23 -2.04 -37.66
N LEU A 275 -6.48 -1.77 -36.56
CA LEU A 275 -5.42 -0.75 -36.59
C LEU A 275 -4.21 -1.14 -37.42
N LYS A 276 -4.09 -2.42 -37.77
CA LYS A 276 -2.93 -2.95 -38.46
C LYS A 276 -3.16 -2.94 -39.99
N LYS A 277 -2.29 -2.26 -40.75
CA LYS A 277 -2.30 -2.34 -42.22
C LYS A 277 -1.85 -3.71 -42.69
N ILE A 278 -0.82 -4.27 -42.05
CA ILE A 278 -0.26 -5.60 -42.31
C ILE A 278 -0.01 -6.24 -40.96
N PRO A 279 -0.86 -7.19 -40.49
CA PRO A 279 -0.65 -7.89 -39.25
C PRO A 279 0.58 -8.81 -39.30
N ASP A 280 1.30 -8.89 -38.20
CA ASP A 280 2.37 -9.87 -38.00
C ASP A 280 1.79 -11.31 -38.03
N PRO A 281 2.52 -12.31 -38.54
CA PRO A 281 2.06 -13.72 -38.57
C PRO A 281 1.65 -14.27 -37.20
N MET A 282 2.36 -13.92 -36.12
CA MET A 282 2.02 -14.35 -34.75
C MET A 282 0.75 -13.65 -34.27
N GLU A 283 0.59 -12.37 -34.57
CA GLU A 283 -0.60 -11.59 -34.25
C GLU A 283 -1.84 -12.15 -34.98
N LYS A 284 -1.71 -12.46 -36.27
CA LYS A 284 -2.76 -13.10 -37.07
C LYS A 284 -3.16 -14.44 -36.47
N ALA A 285 -2.19 -15.27 -36.12
CA ALA A 285 -2.43 -16.60 -35.53
C ALA A 285 -3.12 -16.47 -34.15
N ALA A 286 -2.72 -15.50 -33.31
CA ALA A 286 -3.37 -15.23 -32.04
C ALA A 286 -4.80 -14.75 -32.21
N PHE A 287 -5.03 -13.80 -33.12
CA PHE A 287 -6.35 -13.27 -33.44
C PHE A 287 -7.33 -14.38 -33.87
N GLU A 288 -6.93 -15.23 -34.86
CA GLU A 288 -7.79 -16.32 -35.34
C GLU A 288 -8.11 -17.34 -34.22
N LYS A 289 -7.14 -17.69 -33.38
CA LYS A 289 -7.36 -18.59 -32.23
C LYS A 289 -8.37 -18.02 -31.24
N ILE A 290 -8.24 -16.73 -30.90
CA ILE A 290 -9.18 -16.06 -29.98
C ILE A 290 -10.59 -16.04 -30.63
N LYS A 291 -10.67 -15.63 -31.89
CA LYS A 291 -11.95 -15.56 -32.61
C LYS A 291 -12.67 -16.90 -32.63
N VAL A 292 -11.97 -17.97 -32.99
CA VAL A 292 -12.56 -19.33 -32.98
C VAL A 292 -13.05 -19.71 -31.57
N SER A 293 -12.22 -19.51 -30.55
CA SER A 293 -12.56 -19.87 -29.17
C SER A 293 -13.77 -19.09 -28.62
N LEU A 294 -13.90 -17.81 -28.96
CA LEU A 294 -15.00 -16.97 -28.49
C LEU A 294 -16.27 -17.10 -29.34
N SER A 295 -16.18 -17.63 -30.58
CA SER A 295 -17.34 -17.87 -31.46
C SER A 295 -17.98 -19.23 -31.26
N THR A 296 -17.34 -20.13 -30.51
CA THR A 296 -17.91 -21.44 -30.20
C THR A 296 -19.00 -21.28 -29.10
N ASN A 297 -20.22 -21.75 -29.41
CA ASN A 297 -21.35 -21.75 -28.48
C ASN A 297 -21.18 -22.82 -27.40
#